data_400a50f0f714c39c6ef203063f412817
#
_entry.id   400a50f0f714c39c6ef203063f412817
#
_cell.length_a   1.000
_cell.length_b   1.000
_cell.length_c   1.000
_cell.angle_alpha   90.00
_cell.angle_beta   90.00
_cell.angle_gamma   90.00
#
_symmetry.space_group_name_H-M   'P 1'
#
loop_
_entity.id
_entity.type
_entity.pdbx_description
1 polymer ?
#
loop_
_entity_poly.entity_id
_entity_poly.type
_entity_poly.pdbx_seq_one_letter_code
_entity_poly.pdbx_strand_id
1 'polypeptide(L)'
;DIVTLVNKTGKITNDASVSGREYDWNLTNNYDNQSIDVEVCADLAIEKLVNDTNPKFNSLVEWTLRVTNNGPDTATGVVVCDILPEGLISIDKSFNGRWNVGKLINNQTKELTIICLVNKTGKLVNIADIAGNEYDCNLTNNIVNKSIEVAQSADLFVKKYVNNTAPDFGEIIKWSVVVSNNGPDIATNVQVNDLLDDGLIFVKSSSTKGNYDVKSGIWTIDSLAPETDETLNIYCKVNKIGKILNFVSVNSTQYDWNESNN
;
A
#
# COMPACT_ATOMS: atom_id res chain seq x y z
N ASP A 1 -8.81 29.62 -50.89
CA ASP A 1 -8.32 29.46 -49.49
C ASP A 1 -7.94 28.00 -49.29
N ILE A 2 -6.80 27.77 -48.65
CA ILE A 2 -6.33 26.45 -48.24
C ILE A 2 -6.31 26.42 -46.71
N VAL A 3 -7.03 25.47 -46.10
CA VAL A 3 -7.04 25.24 -44.65
C VAL A 3 -6.20 23.99 -44.37
N THR A 4 -5.22 24.12 -43.51
CA THR A 4 -4.31 23.02 -43.12
C THR A 4 -4.28 22.83 -41.61
N LEU A 5 -4.08 21.58 -41.18
CA LEU A 5 -3.79 21.23 -39.80
C LEU A 5 -2.27 21.36 -39.54
N VAL A 6 -1.90 22.10 -38.53
CA VAL A 6 -0.50 22.18 -38.06
C VAL A 6 -0.19 20.92 -37.27
N ASN A 7 0.74 20.10 -37.75
CA ASN A 7 1.13 18.82 -37.14
C ASN A 7 2.64 18.70 -36.91
N LYS A 8 3.37 19.83 -36.95
CA LYS A 8 4.82 19.91 -36.71
C LYS A 8 5.14 21.23 -36.02
N THR A 9 6.11 21.22 -35.16
CA THR A 9 6.65 22.42 -34.47
C THR A 9 7.84 23.03 -35.21
N GLY A 10 8.25 24.22 -34.83
CA GLY A 10 9.29 25.02 -35.44
C GLY A 10 8.80 25.81 -36.63
N LYS A 11 9.72 26.30 -37.47
CA LYS A 11 9.40 27.12 -38.64
C LYS A 11 8.82 26.25 -39.76
N ILE A 12 7.60 26.54 -40.15
CA ILE A 12 6.92 25.92 -41.26
C ILE A 12 6.74 26.95 -42.37
N THR A 13 7.28 26.68 -43.55
CA THR A 13 7.16 27.55 -44.73
C THR A 13 6.23 26.92 -45.75
N ASN A 14 5.28 27.67 -46.22
CA ASN A 14 4.43 27.29 -47.36
C ASN A 14 4.86 28.07 -48.61
N ASP A 15 5.22 27.35 -49.63
CA ASP A 15 5.71 27.88 -50.92
C ASP A 15 4.61 27.79 -51.97
N ALA A 16 4.50 28.82 -52.80
CA ALA A 16 3.61 28.85 -53.94
C ALA A 16 4.34 29.30 -55.19
N SER A 17 4.10 28.60 -56.30
CA SER A 17 4.64 29.00 -57.60
C SER A 17 3.59 28.93 -58.66
N VAL A 18 3.72 29.77 -59.71
CA VAL A 18 2.87 29.79 -60.89
C VAL A 18 3.72 29.72 -62.14
N SER A 19 3.22 28.98 -63.14
CA SER A 19 3.82 28.91 -64.49
C SER A 19 2.73 28.85 -65.55
N GLY A 20 3.03 29.40 -66.70
CA GLY A 20 2.17 29.39 -67.91
C GLY A 20 2.87 28.78 -69.14
N ARG A 21 2.14 28.64 -70.26
CA ARG A 21 2.72 28.20 -71.54
C ARG A 21 3.30 29.32 -72.34
N GLU A 22 2.82 30.55 -72.06
CA GLU A 22 3.24 31.77 -72.77
C GLU A 22 4.54 32.26 -72.13
N TYR A 23 5.30 33.01 -72.97
CA TYR A 23 6.55 33.62 -72.44
C TYR A 23 6.25 34.65 -71.36
N ASP A 24 6.81 34.41 -70.20
CA ASP A 24 6.74 35.31 -69.06
C ASP A 24 8.05 36.07 -68.99
N TRP A 25 7.97 37.40 -69.14
CA TRP A 25 9.15 38.28 -69.10
C TRP A 25 9.71 38.56 -67.77
N ASN A 26 8.96 38.20 -66.65
CA ASN A 26 9.39 38.46 -65.28
C ASN A 26 9.16 37.25 -64.37
N LEU A 27 10.05 36.30 -64.40
CA LEU A 27 9.96 35.10 -63.57
C LEU A 27 10.20 35.34 -62.06
N THR A 28 10.59 36.60 -61.64
CA THR A 28 10.87 36.86 -60.23
C THR A 28 9.62 37.03 -59.36
N ASN A 29 8.46 37.23 -59.97
CA ASN A 29 7.15 37.32 -59.30
C ASN A 29 6.31 36.05 -59.37
N ASN A 30 6.91 34.93 -59.84
CA ASN A 30 6.22 33.65 -60.03
C ASN A 30 6.33 32.76 -58.82
N TYR A 31 6.99 33.20 -57.76
CA TYR A 31 7.20 32.45 -56.54
C TYR A 31 6.97 33.41 -55.35
N ASP A 32 6.25 32.90 -54.37
CA ASP A 32 6.07 33.54 -53.05
C ASP A 32 6.03 32.50 -51.96
N ASN A 33 6.41 32.90 -50.75
CA ASN A 33 6.34 32.02 -49.59
C ASN A 33 5.93 32.78 -48.35
N GLN A 34 5.35 32.07 -47.43
CA GLN A 34 5.02 32.57 -46.11
C GLN A 34 5.34 31.51 -45.04
N SER A 35 5.85 32.00 -43.92
CA SER A 35 6.24 31.09 -42.80
C SER A 35 5.43 31.41 -41.55
N ILE A 36 5.22 30.38 -40.74
CA ILE A 36 4.73 30.43 -39.38
C ILE A 36 5.77 29.80 -38.45
N ASP A 37 5.91 30.29 -37.24
CA ASP A 37 6.69 29.64 -36.19
C ASP A 37 5.74 29.01 -35.18
N VAL A 38 5.86 27.69 -35.02
CA VAL A 38 5.07 26.89 -34.08
C VAL A 38 5.94 26.55 -32.90
N GLU A 39 5.48 26.91 -31.70
CA GLU A 39 6.21 26.65 -30.46
C GLU A 39 6.45 25.16 -30.23
N VAL A 40 7.57 24.83 -29.59
CA VAL A 40 7.89 23.46 -29.16
C VAL A 40 6.85 22.95 -28.18
N CYS A 41 6.42 21.70 -28.37
CA CYS A 41 5.36 21.09 -27.59
C CYS A 41 5.75 19.67 -27.19
N ALA A 42 5.78 19.41 -25.90
CA ALA A 42 5.79 18.06 -25.32
C ALA A 42 4.37 17.60 -24.97
N ASP A 43 4.19 16.33 -24.69
CA ASP A 43 2.96 15.75 -24.13
C ASP A 43 3.41 14.65 -23.14
N LEU A 44 3.62 15.05 -21.91
CA LEU A 44 4.10 14.18 -20.83
C LEU A 44 2.90 13.43 -20.24
N ALA A 45 2.90 12.12 -20.35
CA ALA A 45 1.89 11.26 -19.76
C ALA A 45 2.49 10.42 -18.62
N ILE A 46 1.70 10.20 -17.57
CA ILE A 46 2.07 9.35 -16.44
C ILE A 46 1.01 8.27 -16.20
N GLU A 47 1.46 7.02 -16.05
CA GLU A 47 0.66 5.89 -15.58
C GLU A 47 1.20 5.41 -14.23
N LYS A 48 0.29 4.92 -13.38
CA LYS A 48 0.61 4.32 -12.08
C LYS A 48 -0.03 2.95 -11.94
N LEU A 49 0.80 1.95 -11.72
CA LEU A 49 0.38 0.56 -11.54
C LEU A 49 0.73 0.09 -10.13
N VAL A 50 0.04 -0.93 -9.67
CA VAL A 50 0.32 -1.63 -8.41
C VAL A 50 0.16 -3.13 -8.64
N ASN A 51 1.07 -3.94 -8.08
CA ASN A 51 1.06 -5.39 -8.25
C ASN A 51 -0.08 -6.08 -7.48
N ASP A 52 -0.50 -5.50 -6.33
CA ASP A 52 -1.59 -6.02 -5.51
C ASP A 52 -2.49 -4.85 -5.06
N THR A 53 -3.78 -4.95 -5.33
CA THR A 53 -4.79 -3.94 -4.93
C THR A 53 -5.41 -4.21 -3.56
N ASN A 54 -5.17 -5.41 -2.98
CA ASN A 54 -5.67 -5.82 -1.66
C ASN A 54 -4.56 -6.45 -0.82
N PRO A 55 -3.43 -5.75 -0.60
CA PRO A 55 -2.31 -6.30 0.15
C PRO A 55 -2.69 -6.46 1.63
N LYS A 56 -2.00 -7.36 2.30
CA LYS A 56 -2.11 -7.53 3.74
C LYS A 56 -1.34 -6.44 4.48
N PHE A 57 -1.80 -6.08 5.69
CA PHE A 57 -1.00 -5.28 6.61
C PHE A 57 0.36 -5.94 6.85
N ASN A 58 1.41 -5.14 6.98
CA ASN A 58 2.81 -5.55 7.13
C ASN A 58 3.39 -6.37 5.96
N SER A 59 2.72 -6.38 4.79
CA SER A 59 3.27 -6.96 3.55
C SER A 59 3.95 -5.90 2.68
N LEU A 60 4.70 -6.35 1.68
CA LEU A 60 5.29 -5.47 0.67
C LEU A 60 4.35 -5.34 -0.53
N VAL A 61 4.26 -4.14 -1.06
CA VAL A 61 3.54 -3.81 -2.28
C VAL A 61 4.47 -3.07 -3.24
N GLU A 62 4.36 -3.38 -4.52
CA GLU A 62 5.17 -2.79 -5.58
C GLU A 62 4.34 -1.81 -6.42
N TRP A 63 4.79 -0.57 -6.52
CA TRP A 63 4.25 0.47 -7.36
C TRP A 63 5.16 0.68 -8.56
N THR A 64 4.58 0.78 -9.77
CA THR A 64 5.31 1.14 -10.98
C THR A 64 4.79 2.46 -11.52
N LEU A 65 5.68 3.43 -11.67
CA LEU A 65 5.45 4.67 -12.40
C LEU A 65 5.99 4.49 -13.82
N ARG A 66 5.14 4.74 -14.81
CA ARG A 66 5.52 4.72 -16.22
C ARG A 66 5.26 6.09 -16.80
N VAL A 67 6.28 6.71 -17.39
CA VAL A 67 6.21 8.04 -17.98
C VAL A 67 6.56 7.99 -19.46
N THR A 68 5.78 8.70 -20.27
CA THR A 68 5.95 8.73 -21.74
C THR A 68 5.84 10.17 -22.23
N ASN A 69 6.64 10.53 -23.23
CA ASN A 69 6.45 11.76 -23.98
C ASN A 69 5.76 11.43 -25.31
N ASN A 70 4.46 11.72 -25.41
CA ASN A 70 3.64 11.52 -26.62
C ASN A 70 3.74 12.71 -27.59
N GLY A 71 4.37 13.82 -27.17
CA GLY A 71 4.50 15.04 -27.96
C GLY A 71 5.54 14.93 -29.06
N PRO A 72 5.48 15.84 -30.06
CA PRO A 72 6.40 15.81 -31.20
C PRO A 72 7.83 16.17 -30.80
N ASP A 73 8.01 16.98 -29.75
CA ASP A 73 9.31 17.47 -29.37
C ASP A 73 9.86 16.78 -28.12
N THR A 74 11.16 16.92 -27.92
CA THR A 74 11.84 16.38 -26.74
C THR A 74 11.46 17.18 -25.49
N ALA A 75 11.04 16.48 -24.43
CA ALA A 75 10.89 17.03 -23.09
C ALA A 75 12.22 16.99 -22.33
N THR A 76 12.56 18.08 -21.63
CA THR A 76 13.75 18.22 -20.77
C THR A 76 13.37 18.58 -19.34
N GLY A 77 14.28 18.35 -18.40
CA GLY A 77 14.03 18.64 -16.99
C GLY A 77 12.81 17.89 -16.42
N VAL A 78 12.46 16.73 -17.01
CA VAL A 78 11.28 15.96 -16.61
C VAL A 78 11.45 15.41 -15.20
N VAL A 79 10.47 15.71 -14.34
CA VAL A 79 10.41 15.28 -12.95
C VAL A 79 9.03 14.72 -12.65
N VAL A 80 8.99 13.62 -11.91
CA VAL A 80 7.79 13.06 -11.30
C VAL A 80 7.81 13.35 -9.80
N CYS A 81 6.67 13.80 -9.26
CA CYS A 81 6.42 13.86 -7.83
C CYS A 81 5.44 12.74 -7.45
N ASP A 82 5.84 11.88 -6.53
CA ASP A 82 5.04 10.78 -5.99
C ASP A 82 5.24 10.72 -4.47
N ILE A 83 4.48 11.54 -3.76
CA ILE A 83 4.52 11.57 -2.29
C ILE A 83 3.65 10.43 -1.78
N LEU A 84 4.30 9.41 -1.22
CA LEU A 84 3.61 8.26 -0.64
C LEU A 84 2.62 8.71 0.45
N PRO A 85 1.38 8.20 0.45
CA PRO A 85 0.42 8.49 1.51
C PRO A 85 0.85 7.88 2.83
N GLU A 86 0.29 8.40 3.94
CA GLU A 86 0.40 7.75 5.24
C GLU A 86 -0.03 6.28 5.14
N GLY A 87 0.77 5.37 5.69
CA GLY A 87 0.55 3.92 5.62
C GLY A 87 1.32 3.20 4.52
N LEU A 88 2.08 3.92 3.67
CA LEU A 88 3.06 3.35 2.76
C LEU A 88 4.45 3.86 3.11
N ILE A 89 5.36 2.93 3.40
CA ILE A 89 6.75 3.25 3.76
C ILE A 89 7.67 2.65 2.70
N SER A 90 8.37 3.51 1.92
CA SER A 90 9.37 3.01 0.97
C SER A 90 10.46 2.24 1.68
N ILE A 91 10.80 1.05 1.16
CA ILE A 91 11.96 0.29 1.63
C ILE A 91 13.28 0.91 1.17
N ASP A 92 13.27 1.63 0.03
CA ASP A 92 14.37 2.47 -0.40
C ASP A 92 14.32 3.82 0.32
N LYS A 93 15.16 3.98 1.33
CA LYS A 93 15.25 5.21 2.13
C LYS A 93 15.78 6.41 1.36
N SER A 94 16.34 6.22 0.15
CA SER A 94 16.79 7.30 -0.73
C SER A 94 15.64 7.91 -1.54
N PHE A 95 14.51 7.19 -1.68
CA PHE A 95 13.31 7.70 -2.34
C PHE A 95 12.64 8.79 -1.48
N ASN A 96 12.65 10.00 -1.96
CA ASN A 96 12.15 11.19 -1.25
C ASN A 96 10.85 11.76 -1.86
N GLY A 97 10.12 10.96 -2.62
CA GLY A 97 8.90 11.38 -3.33
C GLY A 97 9.17 12.07 -4.67
N ARG A 98 10.42 12.08 -5.16
CA ARG A 98 10.78 12.69 -6.45
C ARG A 98 11.60 11.72 -7.30
N TRP A 99 11.25 11.66 -8.59
CA TRP A 99 12.02 10.94 -9.59
C TRP A 99 12.48 11.91 -10.69
N ASN A 100 13.78 12.16 -10.77
CA ASN A 100 14.39 12.96 -11.83
C ASN A 100 14.54 12.10 -13.09
N VAL A 101 13.58 12.17 -13.99
CA VAL A 101 13.55 11.42 -15.26
C VAL A 101 14.57 11.99 -16.26
N GLY A 102 14.73 13.32 -16.23
CA GLY A 102 15.67 14.08 -17.07
C GLY A 102 15.10 14.36 -18.44
N LYS A 103 15.65 13.74 -19.51
CA LYS A 103 15.24 13.94 -20.90
C LYS A 103 14.35 12.78 -21.37
N LEU A 104 13.27 13.08 -22.08
CA LEU A 104 12.42 12.15 -22.81
C LEU A 104 12.25 12.63 -24.25
N ILE A 105 12.74 11.86 -25.23
CA ILE A 105 12.49 12.15 -26.64
C ILE A 105 11.07 11.70 -27.03
N ASN A 106 10.60 12.13 -28.19
CA ASN A 106 9.29 11.72 -28.73
C ASN A 106 9.09 10.19 -28.64
N ASN A 107 7.94 9.75 -28.16
CA ASN A 107 7.55 8.34 -27.92
C ASN A 107 8.48 7.55 -26.96
N GLN A 108 9.36 8.21 -26.23
CA GLN A 108 10.19 7.53 -25.23
C GLN A 108 9.40 7.30 -23.94
N THR A 109 9.53 6.10 -23.42
CA THR A 109 8.99 5.69 -22.11
C THR A 109 10.12 5.36 -21.15
N LYS A 110 9.95 5.71 -19.87
CA LYS A 110 10.80 5.25 -18.75
C LYS A 110 9.92 4.79 -17.59
N GLU A 111 10.48 3.90 -16.77
CA GLU A 111 9.79 3.33 -15.61
C GLU A 111 10.61 3.47 -14.34
N LEU A 112 9.91 3.60 -13.21
CA LEU A 112 10.45 3.52 -11.86
C LEU A 112 9.57 2.58 -11.03
N THR A 113 10.22 1.64 -10.35
CA THR A 113 9.55 0.76 -9.37
C THR A 113 9.85 1.24 -7.96
N ILE A 114 8.80 1.33 -7.12
CA ILE A 114 8.88 1.72 -5.71
C ILE A 114 8.26 0.59 -4.89
N ILE A 115 9.05 -0.04 -4.04
CA ILE A 115 8.58 -1.08 -3.13
C ILE A 115 8.29 -0.45 -1.77
N CYS A 116 7.07 -0.66 -1.26
CA CYS A 116 6.61 -0.09 0.00
C CYS A 116 6.16 -1.18 0.97
N LEU A 117 6.46 -0.98 2.25
CA LEU A 117 5.81 -1.69 3.35
C LEU A 117 4.43 -1.07 3.60
N VAL A 118 3.40 -1.91 3.69
CA VAL A 118 2.04 -1.51 4.06
C VAL A 118 1.94 -1.43 5.58
N ASN A 119 1.77 -0.22 6.12
CA ASN A 119 1.79 0.06 7.57
C ASN A 119 0.50 0.70 8.09
N LYS A 120 -0.59 0.62 7.33
CA LYS A 120 -1.92 1.11 7.71
C LYS A 120 -3.00 0.30 7.01
N THR A 121 -4.11 0.08 7.67
CA THR A 121 -5.31 -0.58 7.12
C THR A 121 -6.26 0.42 6.49
N GLY A 122 -7.24 -0.07 5.72
CA GLY A 122 -8.20 0.74 4.98
C GLY A 122 -7.71 1.15 3.59
N LYS A 123 -8.38 2.15 3.01
CA LYS A 123 -8.09 2.63 1.65
C LYS A 123 -6.90 3.59 1.65
N LEU A 124 -5.85 3.23 0.94
CA LEU A 124 -4.67 4.08 0.70
C LEU A 124 -4.67 4.54 -0.76
N VAL A 125 -4.64 5.85 -0.99
CA VAL A 125 -4.62 6.44 -2.34
C VAL A 125 -3.27 7.08 -2.56
N ASN A 126 -2.55 6.60 -3.57
CA ASN A 126 -1.26 7.14 -3.97
C ASN A 126 -1.41 7.95 -5.27
N ILE A 127 -0.97 9.22 -5.25
CA ILE A 127 -1.10 10.19 -6.34
C ILE A 127 0.28 10.56 -6.83
N ALA A 128 0.45 10.63 -8.15
CA ALA A 128 1.68 11.13 -8.77
C ALA A 128 1.37 12.14 -9.87
N ASP A 129 2.28 13.09 -10.07
CA ASP A 129 2.26 14.06 -11.15
C ASP A 129 3.61 14.13 -11.87
N ILE A 130 3.57 14.61 -13.13
CA ILE A 130 4.74 14.79 -13.98
C ILE A 130 4.77 16.21 -14.56
N ALA A 131 5.97 16.79 -14.66
CA ALA A 131 6.20 18.06 -15.32
C ALA A 131 7.56 18.09 -16.02
N GLY A 132 7.71 18.98 -17.00
CA GLY A 132 8.95 19.27 -17.73
C GLY A 132 9.16 20.74 -17.96
N ASN A 133 10.20 21.13 -18.72
CA ASN A 133 10.51 22.51 -19.04
C ASN A 133 9.69 23.05 -20.23
N GLU A 134 9.37 22.20 -21.20
CA GLU A 134 8.67 22.56 -22.41
C GLU A 134 7.16 22.71 -22.15
N TYR A 135 6.48 23.48 -23.00
CA TYR A 135 5.02 23.56 -23.00
C TYR A 135 4.42 22.17 -23.22
N ASP A 136 3.52 21.76 -22.35
CA ASP A 136 2.82 20.50 -22.45
C ASP A 136 1.45 20.72 -23.10
N CYS A 137 1.23 20.07 -24.23
CA CYS A 137 0.03 20.28 -25.05
C CYS A 137 -1.22 19.60 -24.45
N ASN A 138 -1.05 18.71 -23.46
CA ASN A 138 -2.15 17.91 -22.90
C ASN A 138 -1.97 17.64 -21.39
N LEU A 139 -2.23 18.62 -20.56
CA LEU A 139 -2.11 18.52 -19.11
C LEU A 139 -3.08 17.51 -18.45
N THR A 140 -4.02 16.93 -19.19
CA THR A 140 -5.03 16.01 -18.61
C THR A 140 -4.45 14.64 -18.25
N ASN A 141 -3.30 14.26 -18.78
CA ASN A 141 -2.59 12.99 -18.55
C ASN A 141 -1.35 13.14 -17.64
N ASN A 142 -1.15 14.33 -17.04
CA ASN A 142 0.01 14.64 -16.20
C ASN A 142 -0.20 14.26 -14.72
N ILE A 143 -1.39 13.85 -14.33
CA ILE A 143 -1.72 13.46 -12.96
C ILE A 143 -2.42 12.11 -12.98
N VAL A 144 -1.99 11.21 -12.10
CA VAL A 144 -2.58 9.89 -11.93
C VAL A 144 -2.73 9.53 -10.46
N ASN A 145 -3.79 8.79 -10.14
CA ASN A 145 -3.95 8.17 -8.84
C ASN A 145 -4.24 6.68 -8.96
N LYS A 146 -3.85 5.94 -7.94
CA LYS A 146 -4.16 4.53 -7.79
C LYS A 146 -4.35 4.22 -6.31
N SER A 147 -5.31 3.37 -5.98
CA SER A 147 -5.58 2.98 -4.60
C SER A 147 -5.40 1.49 -4.39
N ILE A 148 -5.09 1.15 -3.14
CA ILE A 148 -5.14 -0.20 -2.58
C ILE A 148 -6.13 -0.21 -1.41
N GLU A 149 -6.70 -1.38 -1.10
CA GLU A 149 -7.59 -1.60 0.04
C GLU A 149 -6.95 -2.64 0.95
N VAL A 150 -6.59 -2.23 2.16
CA VAL A 150 -5.93 -3.08 3.16
C VAL A 150 -6.97 -3.51 4.18
N ALA A 151 -7.23 -4.83 4.26
CA ALA A 151 -8.17 -5.36 5.24
C ALA A 151 -7.72 -5.08 6.68
N GLN A 152 -8.68 -5.02 7.60
CA GLN A 152 -8.40 -4.90 9.04
C GLN A 152 -7.48 -6.03 9.51
N SER A 153 -6.53 -5.68 10.38
CA SER A 153 -5.51 -6.59 10.91
C SER A 153 -5.34 -6.44 12.41
N ALA A 154 -5.18 -7.56 13.09
CA ALA A 154 -4.81 -7.64 14.51
C ALA A 154 -3.39 -8.22 14.67
N ASP A 155 -2.89 -8.21 15.88
CA ASP A 155 -1.70 -8.95 16.35
C ASP A 155 -2.00 -9.40 17.76
N LEU A 156 -2.62 -10.58 17.85
CA LEU A 156 -2.97 -11.17 19.14
C LEU A 156 -1.74 -11.85 19.73
N PHE A 157 -1.57 -11.62 21.00
CA PHE A 157 -0.47 -12.16 21.76
C PHE A 157 -0.99 -12.76 23.06
N VAL A 158 -0.59 -14.01 23.38
CA VAL A 158 -1.03 -14.68 24.59
C VAL A 158 0.15 -15.07 25.50
N LYS A 159 0.01 -14.77 26.79
CA LYS A 159 0.94 -15.24 27.83
C LYS A 159 0.20 -16.01 28.91
N LYS A 160 0.86 -17.03 29.43
CA LYS A 160 0.32 -17.86 30.49
C LYS A 160 1.31 -18.00 31.65
N TYR A 161 0.81 -17.86 32.86
CA TYR A 161 1.57 -17.93 34.09
C TYR A 161 0.88 -18.85 35.07
N VAL A 162 1.65 -19.48 35.96
CA VAL A 162 1.17 -20.21 37.12
C VAL A 162 1.80 -19.63 38.41
N ASN A 163 1.04 -19.52 39.49
CA ASN A 163 1.51 -18.96 40.74
C ASN A 163 2.48 -19.88 41.53
N ASN A 164 2.43 -21.20 41.29
CA ASN A 164 3.34 -22.18 41.87
C ASN A 164 3.70 -23.25 40.81
N THR A 165 4.99 -23.38 40.48
CA THR A 165 5.52 -24.35 39.47
C THR A 165 5.86 -25.72 40.07
N ALA A 166 5.83 -25.87 41.40
CA ALA A 166 6.09 -27.13 42.11
C ALA A 166 5.04 -27.35 43.22
N PRO A 167 3.74 -27.44 42.85
CA PRO A 167 2.67 -27.59 43.84
C PRO A 167 2.63 -28.99 44.44
N ASP A 168 2.15 -29.07 45.68
CA ASP A 168 1.83 -30.32 46.33
C ASP A 168 0.56 -30.95 45.73
N PHE A 169 0.45 -32.33 45.79
CA PHE A 169 -0.78 -32.99 45.43
C PHE A 169 -1.95 -32.49 46.30
N GLY A 170 -3.04 -32.08 45.65
CA GLY A 170 -4.21 -31.53 46.32
C GLY A 170 -4.16 -30.03 46.57
N GLU A 171 -3.05 -29.36 46.30
CA GLU A 171 -2.93 -27.90 46.39
C GLU A 171 -3.83 -27.20 45.33
N ILE A 172 -4.34 -26.00 45.68
CA ILE A 172 -5.03 -25.13 44.73
C ILE A 172 -4.03 -24.14 44.16
N ILE A 173 -3.85 -24.22 42.83
CA ILE A 173 -3.00 -23.31 42.07
C ILE A 173 -3.84 -22.37 41.21
N LYS A 174 -3.21 -21.25 40.78
CA LYS A 174 -3.84 -20.28 39.88
C LYS A 174 -3.04 -20.19 38.59
N TRP A 175 -3.71 -20.44 37.47
CA TRP A 175 -3.26 -20.05 36.14
C TRP A 175 -3.75 -18.66 35.84
N SER A 176 -2.91 -17.82 35.24
CA SER A 176 -3.27 -16.50 34.75
C SER A 176 -2.92 -16.44 33.27
N VAL A 177 -3.92 -16.20 32.43
CA VAL A 177 -3.80 -16.07 30.97
C VAL A 177 -4.03 -14.60 30.64
N VAL A 178 -3.08 -13.97 29.97
CA VAL A 178 -3.17 -12.60 29.50
C VAL A 178 -3.18 -12.64 27.99
N VAL A 179 -4.20 -12.04 27.36
CA VAL A 179 -4.29 -11.85 25.92
C VAL A 179 -4.22 -10.35 25.61
N SER A 180 -3.40 -9.97 24.64
CA SER A 180 -3.19 -8.59 24.20
C SER A 180 -3.42 -8.47 22.70
N ASN A 181 -3.78 -7.27 22.22
CA ASN A 181 -3.83 -6.93 20.80
C ASN A 181 -2.82 -5.82 20.52
N ASN A 182 -1.71 -6.16 19.86
CA ASN A 182 -0.66 -5.22 19.44
C ASN A 182 -0.85 -4.77 17.98
N GLY A 183 -1.96 -5.16 17.36
CA GLY A 183 -2.28 -4.81 15.97
C GLY A 183 -2.90 -3.43 15.81
N PRO A 184 -3.04 -2.95 14.57
CA PRO A 184 -3.56 -1.62 14.29
C PRO A 184 -5.09 -1.50 14.50
N ASP A 185 -5.83 -2.63 14.39
CA ASP A 185 -7.29 -2.62 14.45
C ASP A 185 -7.84 -3.42 15.62
N ILE A 186 -9.13 -3.20 15.91
CA ILE A 186 -9.87 -3.96 16.92
C ILE A 186 -9.96 -5.42 16.48
N ALA A 187 -9.52 -6.35 17.33
CA ALA A 187 -9.81 -7.77 17.17
C ALA A 187 -11.23 -8.06 17.66
N THR A 188 -12.01 -8.78 16.85
CA THR A 188 -13.39 -9.19 17.20
C THR A 188 -13.52 -10.70 17.23
N ASN A 189 -14.49 -11.19 18.01
CA ASN A 189 -14.71 -12.63 18.22
C ASN A 189 -13.42 -13.33 18.70
N VAL A 190 -12.71 -12.71 19.63
CA VAL A 190 -11.48 -13.27 20.17
C VAL A 190 -11.80 -14.54 20.98
N GLN A 191 -11.13 -15.63 20.63
CA GLN A 191 -11.25 -16.92 21.31
C GLN A 191 -9.89 -17.35 21.83
N VAL A 192 -9.77 -17.46 23.14
CA VAL A 192 -8.61 -18.04 23.81
C VAL A 192 -8.94 -19.48 24.20
N ASN A 193 -8.12 -20.41 23.74
CA ASN A 193 -8.31 -21.83 23.97
C ASN A 193 -7.36 -22.28 25.10
N ASP A 194 -7.91 -22.61 26.26
CA ASP A 194 -7.23 -23.06 27.48
C ASP A 194 -8.00 -24.21 28.12
N LEU A 195 -7.90 -25.40 27.49
CA LEU A 195 -8.49 -26.61 28.05
C LEU A 195 -7.59 -27.19 29.14
N LEU A 196 -8.11 -27.33 30.33
CA LEU A 196 -7.36 -27.87 31.49
C LEU A 196 -6.93 -29.31 31.24
N ASP A 197 -5.67 -29.65 31.63
CA ASP A 197 -5.18 -31.02 31.67
C ASP A 197 -6.00 -31.89 32.66
N ASP A 198 -6.08 -33.20 32.41
CA ASP A 198 -6.81 -34.18 33.24
C ASP A 198 -6.27 -34.23 34.68
N GLY A 199 -5.05 -33.80 34.92
CA GLY A 199 -4.42 -33.65 36.22
C GLY A 199 -4.87 -32.44 37.04
N LEU A 200 -5.78 -31.61 36.49
CA LEU A 200 -6.27 -30.37 37.12
C LEU A 200 -7.80 -30.45 37.29
N ILE A 201 -8.27 -30.29 38.51
CA ILE A 201 -9.71 -30.18 38.82
C ILE A 201 -10.08 -28.71 38.90
N PHE A 202 -10.96 -28.23 38.04
CA PHE A 202 -11.46 -26.85 38.06
C PHE A 202 -12.14 -26.51 39.41
N VAL A 203 -11.82 -25.34 39.97
CA VAL A 203 -12.42 -24.81 41.20
C VAL A 203 -13.27 -23.58 40.89
N LYS A 204 -12.69 -22.58 40.27
CA LYS A 204 -13.36 -21.35 39.86
C LYS A 204 -12.53 -20.61 38.81
N SER A 205 -13.15 -19.66 38.13
CA SER A 205 -12.46 -18.70 37.24
C SER A 205 -12.94 -17.29 37.48
N SER A 206 -12.16 -16.30 37.02
CA SER A 206 -12.55 -14.91 36.92
C SER A 206 -11.85 -14.27 35.72
N SER A 207 -12.53 -13.46 34.95
CA SER A 207 -11.98 -12.71 33.83
C SER A 207 -12.25 -11.22 33.95
N THR A 208 -11.39 -10.40 33.39
CA THR A 208 -11.59 -8.94 33.29
C THR A 208 -12.68 -8.61 32.25
N LYS A 209 -12.77 -9.44 31.19
CA LYS A 209 -13.77 -9.31 30.14
C LYS A 209 -14.15 -10.68 29.56
N GLY A 210 -15.38 -10.81 29.05
CA GLY A 210 -15.84 -12.03 28.39
C GLY A 210 -16.15 -13.18 29.34
N ASN A 211 -16.34 -14.37 28.81
CA ASN A 211 -16.77 -15.56 29.52
C ASN A 211 -15.88 -16.77 29.22
N TYR A 212 -15.50 -17.52 30.26
CA TYR A 212 -14.77 -18.78 30.14
C TYR A 212 -15.71 -19.96 30.36
N ASP A 213 -15.80 -20.85 29.36
CA ASP A 213 -16.48 -22.15 29.49
C ASP A 213 -15.45 -23.23 29.83
N VAL A 214 -15.49 -23.74 31.06
CA VAL A 214 -14.56 -24.76 31.53
C VAL A 214 -14.69 -26.12 30.79
N LYS A 215 -15.85 -26.42 30.20
CA LYS A 215 -16.04 -27.70 29.48
C LYS A 215 -15.33 -27.70 28.14
N SER A 216 -15.44 -26.63 27.40
CA SER A 216 -14.76 -26.47 26.11
C SER A 216 -13.34 -25.92 26.25
N GLY A 217 -13.00 -25.29 27.37
CA GLY A 217 -11.74 -24.57 27.57
C GLY A 217 -11.67 -23.25 26.82
N ILE A 218 -12.81 -22.72 26.32
CA ILE A 218 -12.83 -21.52 25.50
C ILE A 218 -13.20 -20.30 26.36
N TRP A 219 -12.31 -19.30 26.32
CA TRP A 219 -12.59 -17.96 26.82
C TRP A 219 -12.92 -17.03 25.65
N THR A 220 -14.16 -16.54 25.58
CA THR A 220 -14.64 -15.67 24.51
C THR A 220 -14.62 -14.22 24.96
N ILE A 221 -14.08 -13.34 24.09
CA ILE A 221 -14.04 -11.88 24.25
C ILE A 221 -14.62 -11.28 22.98
N ASP A 222 -15.71 -10.50 23.07
CA ASP A 222 -16.36 -9.94 21.89
C ASP A 222 -15.43 -9.04 21.07
N SER A 223 -14.62 -8.23 21.76
CA SER A 223 -13.68 -7.33 21.11
C SER A 223 -12.49 -6.99 22.01
N LEU A 224 -11.30 -6.85 21.43
CA LEU A 224 -10.07 -6.41 22.07
C LEU A 224 -9.47 -5.26 21.25
N ALA A 225 -9.43 -4.06 21.85
CA ALA A 225 -8.91 -2.87 21.18
C ALA A 225 -7.39 -2.94 21.01
N PRO A 226 -6.80 -2.20 20.05
CA PRO A 226 -5.36 -2.01 19.96
C PRO A 226 -4.76 -1.54 21.29
N GLU A 227 -3.54 -2.01 21.61
CA GLU A 227 -2.77 -1.62 22.80
C GLU A 227 -3.49 -1.92 24.13
N THR A 228 -4.45 -2.89 24.14
CA THR A 228 -5.13 -3.34 25.35
C THR A 228 -4.90 -4.80 25.64
N ASP A 229 -5.06 -5.18 26.90
CA ASP A 229 -4.98 -6.55 27.37
C ASP A 229 -6.15 -6.93 28.30
N GLU A 230 -6.48 -8.22 28.29
CA GLU A 230 -7.48 -8.81 29.17
C GLU A 230 -6.90 -10.04 29.86
N THR A 231 -7.38 -10.34 31.07
CA THR A 231 -6.85 -11.42 31.92
C THR A 231 -7.94 -12.39 32.33
N LEU A 232 -7.64 -13.69 32.15
CA LEU A 232 -8.39 -14.80 32.73
C LEU A 232 -7.57 -15.45 33.85
N ASN A 233 -8.16 -15.60 35.03
CA ASN A 233 -7.61 -16.38 36.11
C ASN A 233 -8.42 -17.67 36.30
N ILE A 234 -7.74 -18.83 36.29
CA ILE A 234 -8.34 -20.16 36.50
C ILE A 234 -7.71 -20.77 37.75
N TYR A 235 -8.54 -21.13 38.72
CA TYR A 235 -8.12 -21.80 39.92
C TYR A 235 -8.41 -23.30 39.80
N CYS A 236 -7.38 -24.12 40.03
CA CYS A 236 -7.47 -25.58 39.86
C CYS A 236 -6.84 -26.28 41.04
N LYS A 237 -7.40 -27.43 41.46
CA LYS A 237 -6.80 -28.34 42.43
C LYS A 237 -5.93 -29.35 41.67
N VAL A 238 -4.68 -29.52 42.09
CA VAL A 238 -3.75 -30.51 41.54
C VAL A 238 -4.21 -31.94 41.93
N ASN A 239 -4.45 -32.78 40.95
CA ASN A 239 -4.97 -34.15 41.11
C ASN A 239 -4.11 -35.23 40.42
N LYS A 240 -2.87 -34.89 40.06
CA LYS A 240 -1.94 -35.79 39.37
C LYS A 240 -0.53 -35.52 39.90
N ILE A 241 0.27 -36.58 40.03
CA ILE A 241 1.69 -36.51 40.37
C ILE A 241 2.51 -36.45 39.08
N GLY A 242 3.58 -35.70 39.07
CA GLY A 242 4.48 -35.51 37.92
C GLY A 242 4.20 -34.22 37.16
N LYS A 243 4.70 -34.13 35.95
CA LYS A 243 4.59 -32.93 35.11
C LYS A 243 3.19 -32.79 34.54
N ILE A 244 2.58 -31.62 34.76
CA ILE A 244 1.30 -31.22 34.14
C ILE A 244 1.61 -30.08 33.16
N LEU A 245 1.13 -30.22 31.93
CA LEU A 245 1.27 -29.20 30.90
C LEU A 245 -0.10 -28.61 30.59
N ASN A 246 -0.19 -27.28 30.58
CA ASN A 246 -1.40 -26.58 30.22
C ASN A 246 -1.08 -25.58 29.11
N PHE A 247 -1.61 -25.82 27.91
CA PHE A 247 -1.37 -25.02 26.69
C PHE A 247 -2.45 -23.97 26.55
N VAL A 248 -2.10 -22.90 25.84
CA VAL A 248 -3.02 -21.84 25.47
C VAL A 248 -2.77 -21.42 24.03
N SER A 249 -3.82 -21.04 23.32
CA SER A 249 -3.75 -20.38 22.01
C SER A 249 -4.86 -19.36 21.87
N VAL A 250 -4.71 -18.41 20.93
CA VAL A 250 -5.69 -17.37 20.67
C VAL A 250 -5.92 -17.18 19.16
N ASN A 251 -7.14 -16.79 18.79
CA ASN A 251 -7.50 -16.39 17.43
C ASN A 251 -8.58 -15.29 17.44
N SER A 252 -8.79 -14.65 16.29
CA SER A 252 -9.87 -13.67 16.07
C SER A 252 -10.39 -13.72 14.63
N THR A 253 -11.35 -12.85 14.32
CA THR A 253 -11.87 -12.69 12.94
C THR A 253 -10.87 -11.98 12.03
N GLN A 254 -10.11 -11.02 12.54
CA GLN A 254 -9.15 -10.23 11.76
C GLN A 254 -7.93 -11.07 11.38
N TYR A 255 -7.31 -10.70 10.25
CA TYR A 255 -6.00 -11.25 9.89
C TYR A 255 -4.97 -10.89 10.97
N ASP A 256 -4.33 -11.92 11.52
CA ASP A 256 -3.21 -11.77 12.43
C ASP A 256 -1.91 -11.87 11.62
N TRP A 257 -1.13 -10.78 11.60
CA TRP A 257 0.08 -10.74 10.79
C TRP A 257 1.29 -11.43 11.47
N ASN A 258 1.15 -11.82 12.75
CA ASN A 258 2.20 -12.49 13.52
C ASN A 258 1.67 -13.68 14.33
N GLU A 259 1.24 -14.72 13.65
CA GLU A 259 0.69 -15.94 14.28
C GLU A 259 1.70 -16.70 15.17
N SER A 260 2.97 -16.29 15.22
CA SER A 260 3.99 -16.96 16.02
C SER A 260 3.88 -16.71 17.53
N ASN A 261 3.06 -15.77 17.96
CA ASN A 261 2.88 -15.36 19.36
C ASN A 261 1.47 -15.67 19.92
N ASN A 262 0.66 -16.39 19.11
CA ASN A 262 -0.73 -16.78 19.45
C ASN A 262 -0.81 -18.06 20.32
#